data_f977b8dd592a1babb028b98bad2efad7
#
_entry.id   f977b8dd592a1babb028b98bad2efad7
#
_cell.length_a   1.000
_cell.length_b   1.000
_cell.length_c   1.000
_cell.angle_alpha   90.00
_cell.angle_beta   90.00
_cell.angle_gamma   90.00
#
_symmetry.space_group_name_H-M   'P 1'
#
loop_
_entity.id
_entity.type
_entity.pdbx_description
1 polymer ?
#
loop_
_entity_poly.entity_id
_entity_poly.type
_entity_poly.pdbx_seq_one_letter_code
_entity_poly.pdbx_strand_id
1 'polypeptide(L)'
;MTVLCLGDSLTAGFGLSRSQAFPALLSEKMRGSSYRCEIINAGSSGDTTAGGLRRLPNHLDRRIDILLLELGINDAFRGVPVEQMRANLQAIIDQTRARWPNAAIVIAGMQLPIFANDPYLLAFGTMYADLAEKNQAALIPFLLQGVGGDPTLNQPDRVHPNAAGQKVLAENVWRVLEPVIQKAATGASARVN
;
A
#
# COMPACT_ATOMS: atom_id res chain seq x y z
N MET A 1 7.10 8.82 14.35
CA MET A 1 6.95 8.71 12.89
C MET A 1 5.50 8.36 12.55
N THR A 2 5.05 8.69 11.35
CA THR A 2 3.70 8.40 10.87
C THR A 2 3.77 7.66 9.54
N VAL A 3 3.12 6.50 9.46
CA VAL A 3 2.89 5.74 8.22
C VAL A 3 1.45 5.96 7.79
N LEU A 4 1.23 6.50 6.60
CA LEU A 4 -0.08 6.60 5.98
C LEU A 4 -0.26 5.40 5.03
N CYS A 5 -1.23 4.51 5.32
CA CYS A 5 -1.62 3.43 4.43
C CYS A 5 -2.79 3.92 3.56
N LEU A 6 -2.49 4.44 2.37
CA LEU A 6 -3.48 4.89 1.39
C LEU A 6 -3.80 3.73 0.45
N GLY A 7 -5.05 3.25 0.50
CA GLY A 7 -5.42 2.07 -0.25
C GLY A 7 -6.92 1.88 -0.42
N ASP A 8 -7.31 0.74 -0.93
CA ASP A 8 -8.70 0.39 -1.20
C ASP A 8 -9.31 -0.54 -0.12
N SER A 9 -10.12 -1.51 -0.53
CA SER A 9 -10.79 -2.47 0.36
C SER A 9 -9.80 -3.40 1.09
N LEU A 10 -8.65 -3.70 0.49
CA LEU A 10 -7.62 -4.54 1.09
C LEU A 10 -7.00 -3.84 2.29
N THR A 11 -6.71 -2.55 2.16
CA THR A 11 -6.19 -1.68 3.23
C THR A 11 -7.28 -1.39 4.28
N ALA A 12 -8.53 -1.14 3.84
CA ALA A 12 -9.65 -0.88 4.75
C ALA A 12 -9.96 -2.08 5.65
N GLY A 13 -9.70 -3.31 5.19
CA GLY A 13 -10.13 -4.55 5.83
C GLY A 13 -11.61 -4.81 5.59
N PHE A 14 -12.05 -4.71 4.32
CA PHE A 14 -13.46 -4.91 3.94
C PHE A 14 -14.06 -6.17 4.56
N GLY A 15 -15.28 -6.06 5.10
CA GLY A 15 -15.99 -7.16 5.73
C GLY A 15 -15.49 -7.57 7.13
N LEU A 16 -14.46 -6.89 7.65
CA LEU A 16 -13.85 -7.19 8.95
C LEU A 16 -13.92 -6.00 9.91
N SER A 17 -13.67 -6.25 11.20
CA SER A 17 -13.46 -5.16 12.15
C SER A 17 -12.14 -4.42 11.83
N ARG A 18 -12.08 -3.13 12.14
CA ARG A 18 -10.88 -2.32 11.91
C ARG A 18 -9.61 -2.89 12.55
N SER A 19 -9.74 -3.57 13.70
CA SER A 19 -8.63 -4.21 14.40
C SER A 19 -8.05 -5.43 13.67
N GLN A 20 -8.82 -6.02 12.74
CA GLN A 20 -8.40 -7.17 11.94
C GLN A 20 -7.75 -6.78 10.62
N ALA A 21 -7.86 -5.52 10.18
CA ALA A 21 -7.21 -5.03 8.98
C ALA A 21 -5.68 -4.99 9.13
N PHE A 22 -4.93 -5.27 8.08
CA PHE A 22 -3.47 -5.35 8.16
C PHE A 22 -2.81 -4.08 8.73
N PRO A 23 -3.30 -2.84 8.51
CA PRO A 23 -2.68 -1.67 9.15
C PRO A 23 -2.78 -1.69 10.68
N ALA A 24 -3.86 -2.24 11.24
CA ALA A 24 -3.98 -2.41 12.69
C ALA A 24 -3.02 -3.48 13.21
N LEU A 25 -2.86 -4.60 12.49
CA LEU A 25 -1.91 -5.65 12.81
C LEU A 25 -0.45 -5.14 12.74
N LEU A 26 -0.15 -4.26 11.78
CA LEU A 26 1.15 -3.56 11.74
C LEU A 26 1.35 -2.68 12.98
N SER A 27 0.30 -1.98 13.43
CA SER A 27 0.36 -1.19 14.67
C SER A 27 0.66 -2.06 15.90
N GLU A 28 0.15 -3.29 15.94
CA GLU A 28 0.46 -4.26 17.00
C GLU A 28 1.92 -4.70 16.96
N LYS A 29 2.45 -5.00 15.77
CA LYS A 29 3.88 -5.32 15.58
C LYS A 29 4.77 -4.17 16.04
N MET A 30 4.38 -2.92 15.77
CA MET A 30 5.12 -1.73 16.19
C MET A 30 5.19 -1.60 17.72
N ARG A 31 4.16 -2.00 18.47
CA ARG A 31 4.19 -1.94 19.94
C ARG A 31 5.31 -2.80 20.55
N GLY A 32 5.69 -3.89 19.89
CA GLY A 32 6.79 -4.77 20.29
C GLY A 32 8.18 -4.30 19.83
N SER A 33 8.26 -3.22 19.05
CA SER A 33 9.50 -2.68 18.51
C SER A 33 10.04 -1.51 19.33
N SER A 34 11.33 -1.17 19.14
CA SER A 34 11.94 0.03 19.72
C SER A 34 11.50 1.35 19.05
N TYR A 35 10.73 1.26 17.96
CA TYR A 35 10.31 2.43 17.19
C TYR A 35 8.93 2.91 17.60
N ARG A 36 8.77 4.22 17.80
CA ARG A 36 7.44 4.83 17.97
C ARG A 36 6.92 5.26 16.61
N CYS A 37 5.92 4.53 16.10
CA CYS A 37 5.31 4.81 14.82
C CYS A 37 3.79 4.71 14.93
N GLU A 38 3.09 5.73 14.45
CA GLU A 38 1.64 5.72 14.26
C GLU A 38 1.35 5.19 12.86
N ILE A 39 0.46 4.21 12.75
CA ILE A 39 -0.01 3.69 11.46
C ILE A 39 -1.45 4.14 11.25
N ILE A 40 -1.68 4.87 10.17
CA ILE A 40 -2.98 5.41 9.79
C ILE A 40 -3.56 4.55 8.69
N ASN A 41 -4.70 3.92 8.97
CA ASN A 41 -5.48 3.24 7.94
C ASN A 41 -6.34 4.26 7.18
N ALA A 42 -5.94 4.59 5.96
CA ALA A 42 -6.67 5.41 5.01
C ALA A 42 -7.15 4.57 3.81
N GLY A 43 -7.58 3.34 4.08
CA GLY A 43 -8.26 2.48 3.10
C GLY A 43 -9.71 2.92 2.86
N SER A 44 -10.15 2.82 1.62
CA SER A 44 -11.54 3.13 1.19
C SER A 44 -11.99 2.07 0.19
N SER A 45 -12.97 1.24 0.60
CA SER A 45 -13.44 0.12 -0.23
C SER A 45 -13.95 0.58 -1.59
N GLY A 46 -13.51 -0.12 -2.65
CA GLY A 46 -13.86 0.20 -4.03
C GLY A 46 -13.09 1.37 -4.64
N ASP A 47 -12.13 1.94 -3.91
CA ASP A 47 -11.38 3.10 -4.38
C ASP A 47 -10.47 2.76 -5.55
N THR A 48 -10.31 3.73 -6.43
CA THR A 48 -9.43 3.68 -7.61
C THR A 48 -8.21 4.56 -7.38
N THR A 49 -7.24 4.50 -8.30
CA THR A 49 -6.09 5.40 -8.27
C THR A 49 -6.52 6.88 -8.35
N ALA A 50 -7.54 7.19 -9.14
CA ALA A 50 -8.12 8.53 -9.22
C ALA A 50 -8.86 8.93 -7.93
N GLY A 51 -9.54 7.98 -7.28
CA GLY A 51 -10.20 8.19 -5.99
C GLY A 51 -9.19 8.49 -4.88
N GLY A 52 -8.14 7.68 -4.79
CA GLY A 52 -7.05 7.89 -3.86
C GLY A 52 -6.36 9.24 -4.04
N LEU A 53 -6.09 9.63 -5.29
CA LEU A 53 -5.51 10.93 -5.63
C LEU A 53 -6.40 12.08 -5.14
N ARG A 54 -7.71 11.99 -5.37
CA ARG A 54 -8.68 13.03 -4.97
C ARG A 54 -8.75 13.21 -3.45
N ARG A 55 -8.64 12.12 -2.66
CA ARG A 55 -8.76 12.19 -1.19
C ARG A 55 -7.43 12.35 -0.45
N LEU A 56 -6.30 12.18 -1.12
CA LEU A 56 -4.98 12.35 -0.52
C LEU A 56 -4.81 13.67 0.24
N PRO A 57 -5.26 14.85 -0.28
CA PRO A 57 -5.12 16.13 0.41
C PRO A 57 -5.68 16.12 1.85
N ASN A 58 -6.74 15.36 2.12
CA ASN A 58 -7.35 15.26 3.46
C ASN A 58 -6.42 14.62 4.50
N HIS A 59 -5.32 14.02 4.07
CA HIS A 59 -4.33 13.36 4.93
C HIS A 59 -3.01 14.11 5.01
N LEU A 60 -2.78 15.13 4.15
CA LEU A 60 -1.49 15.81 4.06
C LEU A 60 -1.28 16.92 5.10
N ASP A 61 -2.30 17.31 5.85
CA ASP A 61 -2.20 18.32 6.90
C ASP A 61 -1.39 17.84 8.11
N ARG A 62 -1.27 16.54 8.28
CA ARG A 62 -0.42 15.93 9.28
C ARG A 62 0.87 15.39 8.65
N ARG A 63 1.95 15.38 9.43
CA ARG A 63 3.23 14.86 8.97
C ARG A 63 3.11 13.40 8.54
N ILE A 64 3.62 13.11 7.34
CA ILE A 64 3.77 11.77 6.81
C ILE A 64 5.27 11.48 6.67
N ASP A 65 5.76 10.46 7.37
CA ASP A 65 7.14 9.99 7.26
C ASP A 65 7.26 8.86 6.24
N ILE A 66 6.21 8.05 6.10
CA ILE A 66 6.14 6.95 5.12
C ILE A 66 4.74 6.93 4.52
N LEU A 67 4.64 6.91 3.19
CA LEU A 67 3.42 6.57 2.45
C LEU A 67 3.50 5.12 2.01
N LEU A 68 2.57 4.28 2.48
CA LEU A 68 2.30 2.96 1.91
C LEU A 68 1.11 3.11 0.96
N LEU A 69 1.37 2.93 -0.34
CA LEU A 69 0.41 3.16 -1.42
C LEU A 69 -0.05 1.82 -2.00
N GLU A 70 -1.34 1.53 -1.85
CA GLU A 70 -2.00 0.29 -2.27
C GLU A 70 -3.27 0.65 -3.04
N LEU A 71 -3.21 0.76 -4.37
CA LEU A 71 -4.33 1.08 -5.26
C LEU A 71 -4.07 0.53 -6.66
N GLY A 72 -5.13 0.33 -7.43
CA GLY A 72 -5.07 0.01 -8.85
C GLY A 72 -5.87 -1.23 -9.25
N ILE A 73 -6.17 -2.15 -8.32
CA ILE A 73 -6.94 -3.36 -8.66
C ILE A 73 -8.37 -3.01 -9.10
N ASN A 74 -9.00 -2.03 -8.47
CA ASN A 74 -10.33 -1.57 -8.84
C ASN A 74 -10.35 -0.84 -10.19
N ASP A 75 -9.27 -0.16 -10.53
CA ASP A 75 -9.06 0.42 -11.86
C ASP A 75 -9.03 -0.68 -12.91
N ALA A 76 -8.23 -1.73 -12.65
CA ALA A 76 -8.09 -2.86 -13.56
C ALA A 76 -9.43 -3.58 -13.81
N PHE A 77 -10.21 -3.84 -12.76
CA PHE A 77 -11.54 -4.42 -12.90
C PHE A 77 -12.53 -3.54 -13.69
N ARG A 78 -12.28 -2.24 -13.76
CA ARG A 78 -13.07 -1.26 -14.53
C ARG A 78 -12.50 -0.97 -15.92
N GLY A 79 -11.41 -1.64 -16.31
CA GLY A 79 -10.75 -1.44 -17.61
C GLY A 79 -10.11 -0.06 -17.77
N VAL A 80 -9.72 0.59 -16.68
CA VAL A 80 -8.99 1.87 -16.73
C VAL A 80 -7.64 1.65 -17.42
N PRO A 81 -7.21 2.50 -18.37
CA PRO A 81 -5.90 2.37 -19.00
C PRO A 81 -4.75 2.40 -17.97
N VAL A 82 -3.77 1.51 -18.10
CA VAL A 82 -2.64 1.39 -17.17
C VAL A 82 -1.85 2.69 -17.06
N GLU A 83 -1.70 3.43 -18.16
CA GLU A 83 -1.01 4.72 -18.15
C GLU A 83 -1.75 5.77 -17.31
N GLN A 84 -3.07 5.72 -17.25
CA GLN A 84 -3.85 6.62 -16.38
C GLN A 84 -3.66 6.24 -14.90
N MET A 85 -3.64 4.93 -14.57
CA MET A 85 -3.31 4.46 -13.22
C MET A 85 -1.91 4.93 -12.82
N ARG A 86 -0.92 4.72 -13.69
CA ARG A 86 0.47 5.14 -13.51
C ARG A 86 0.57 6.64 -13.22
N ALA A 87 -0.13 7.46 -14.00
CA ALA A 87 -0.16 8.90 -13.81
C ALA A 87 -0.76 9.31 -12.46
N ASN A 88 -1.87 8.68 -12.05
CA ASN A 88 -2.52 8.95 -10.78
C ASN A 88 -1.62 8.54 -9.59
N LEU A 89 -1.01 7.34 -9.63
CA LEU A 89 -0.10 6.86 -8.59
C LEU A 89 1.14 7.75 -8.49
N GLN A 90 1.71 8.19 -9.62
CA GLN A 90 2.82 9.14 -9.64
C GLN A 90 2.40 10.47 -9.00
N ALA A 91 1.23 11.01 -9.34
CA ALA A 91 0.73 12.25 -8.78
C ALA A 91 0.51 12.16 -7.25
N ILE A 92 0.08 11.00 -6.73
CA ILE A 92 -0.02 10.75 -5.28
C ILE A 92 1.37 10.85 -4.64
N ILE A 93 2.38 10.22 -5.23
CA ILE A 93 3.77 10.27 -4.75
C ILE A 93 4.29 11.71 -4.78
N ASP A 94 4.09 12.42 -5.89
CA ASP A 94 4.58 13.78 -6.09
C ASP A 94 3.94 14.76 -5.09
N GLN A 95 2.62 14.69 -4.89
CA GLN A 95 1.92 15.52 -3.91
C GLN A 95 2.38 15.22 -2.48
N THR A 96 2.59 13.95 -2.15
CA THR A 96 3.10 13.57 -0.83
C THR A 96 4.49 14.16 -0.60
N ARG A 97 5.40 14.06 -1.57
CA ARG A 97 6.75 14.62 -1.47
C ARG A 97 6.79 16.14 -1.55
N ALA A 98 5.90 16.76 -2.30
CA ALA A 98 5.78 18.21 -2.32
C ALA A 98 5.45 18.76 -0.93
N ARG A 99 4.60 18.07 -0.17
CA ARG A 99 4.23 18.48 1.20
C ARG A 99 5.22 17.99 2.24
N TRP A 100 5.75 16.77 2.07
CA TRP A 100 6.66 16.07 2.98
C TRP A 100 7.87 15.55 2.20
N PRO A 101 8.89 16.39 1.90
CA PRO A 101 9.99 16.04 0.99
C PRO A 101 10.81 14.82 1.41
N ASN A 102 10.81 14.48 2.69
CA ASN A 102 11.55 13.34 3.23
C ASN A 102 10.68 12.09 3.41
N ALA A 103 9.42 12.11 2.98
CA ALA A 103 8.55 10.95 3.06
C ALA A 103 9.11 9.80 2.23
N ALA A 104 9.35 8.67 2.87
CA ALA A 104 9.66 7.43 2.16
C ALA A 104 8.39 6.88 1.52
N ILE A 105 8.56 6.22 0.37
CA ILE A 105 7.44 5.61 -0.36
C ILE A 105 7.60 4.10 -0.33
N VAL A 106 6.51 3.41 -0.02
CA VAL A 106 6.36 1.96 -0.14
C VAL A 106 5.18 1.71 -1.08
N ILE A 107 5.40 0.99 -2.16
CA ILE A 107 4.37 0.65 -3.13
C ILE A 107 3.99 -0.82 -2.92
N ALA A 108 2.70 -1.07 -2.72
CA ALA A 108 2.16 -2.42 -2.68
C ALA A 108 1.67 -2.80 -4.08
N GLY A 109 2.42 -3.67 -4.75
CA GLY A 109 2.10 -4.18 -6.06
C GLY A 109 0.93 -5.15 -6.03
N MET A 110 0.19 -5.17 -7.14
CA MET A 110 -0.91 -6.08 -7.40
C MET A 110 -0.64 -6.86 -8.69
N GLN A 111 -1.19 -8.06 -8.78
CA GLN A 111 -1.11 -8.92 -9.94
C GLN A 111 -2.50 -9.41 -10.31
N LEU A 112 -2.75 -9.49 -11.59
CA LEU A 112 -3.92 -10.18 -12.15
C LEU A 112 -3.47 -11.53 -12.69
N PRO A 113 -4.35 -12.55 -12.73
CA PRO A 113 -4.04 -13.80 -13.41
C PRO A 113 -3.65 -13.52 -14.86
N ILE A 114 -2.45 -13.96 -15.25
CA ILE A 114 -1.96 -13.76 -16.61
C ILE A 114 -2.59 -14.84 -17.49
N PHE A 115 -3.50 -14.43 -18.36
CA PHE A 115 -4.01 -15.26 -19.46
C PHE A 115 -3.32 -14.82 -20.75
N ALA A 116 -2.42 -15.67 -21.27
CA ALA A 116 -1.80 -15.60 -22.59
C ALA A 116 -1.46 -14.18 -23.11
N ASN A 117 -0.26 -13.69 -22.85
CA ASN A 117 0.35 -12.50 -23.51
C ASN A 117 -0.58 -11.28 -23.71
N ASP A 118 -1.53 -11.07 -22.80
CA ASP A 118 -2.38 -9.88 -22.83
C ASP A 118 -1.53 -8.63 -22.49
N PRO A 119 -1.38 -7.68 -23.40
CA PRO A 119 -0.56 -6.48 -23.19
C PRO A 119 -1.00 -5.65 -21.98
N TYR A 120 -2.31 -5.64 -21.68
CA TYR A 120 -2.85 -4.93 -20.52
C TYR A 120 -2.39 -5.59 -19.22
N LEU A 121 -2.50 -6.91 -19.11
CA LEU A 121 -2.09 -7.66 -17.91
C LEU A 121 -0.57 -7.54 -17.66
N LEU A 122 0.21 -7.59 -18.75
CA LEU A 122 1.67 -7.38 -18.67
C LEU A 122 2.00 -5.96 -18.19
N ALA A 123 1.40 -4.95 -18.81
CA ALA A 123 1.61 -3.55 -18.42
C ALA A 123 1.16 -3.28 -16.99
N PHE A 124 0.02 -3.85 -16.55
CA PHE A 124 -0.46 -3.76 -15.17
C PHE A 124 0.54 -4.38 -14.18
N GLY A 125 1.04 -5.58 -14.50
CA GLY A 125 1.99 -6.30 -13.63
C GLY A 125 3.33 -5.58 -13.45
N THR A 126 3.83 -4.90 -14.50
CA THR A 126 5.12 -4.17 -14.46
C THR A 126 5.00 -2.76 -13.88
N MET A 127 3.82 -2.15 -13.95
CA MET A 127 3.60 -0.74 -13.56
C MET A 127 4.13 -0.39 -12.17
N TYR A 128 3.93 -1.26 -11.19
CA TYR A 128 4.34 -1.01 -9.80
C TYR A 128 5.86 -1.04 -9.64
N ALA A 129 6.54 -1.97 -10.34
CA ALA A 129 7.99 -2.06 -10.33
C ALA A 129 8.62 -0.83 -10.99
N ASP A 130 8.11 -0.42 -12.14
CA ASP A 130 8.57 0.79 -12.85
C ASP A 130 8.41 2.05 -11.99
N LEU A 131 7.24 2.18 -11.32
CA LEU A 131 7.00 3.30 -10.40
C LEU A 131 7.94 3.26 -9.18
N ALA A 132 8.20 2.07 -8.63
CA ALA A 132 9.10 1.92 -7.50
C ALA A 132 10.53 2.30 -7.87
N GLU A 133 11.03 1.82 -9.00
CA GLU A 133 12.36 2.16 -9.51
C GLU A 133 12.49 3.66 -9.77
N LYS A 134 11.57 4.25 -10.54
CA LYS A 134 11.55 5.67 -10.87
C LYS A 134 11.57 6.56 -9.63
N ASN A 135 10.86 6.16 -8.59
CA ASN A 135 10.71 6.94 -7.37
C ASN A 135 11.66 6.53 -6.24
N GLN A 136 12.59 5.58 -6.45
CA GLN A 136 13.42 5.03 -5.39
C GLN A 136 12.58 4.57 -4.19
N ALA A 137 11.41 4.00 -4.48
CA ALA A 137 10.47 3.51 -3.49
C ALA A 137 10.75 2.03 -3.16
N ALA A 138 10.41 1.63 -1.94
CA ALA A 138 10.39 0.22 -1.60
C ALA A 138 9.17 -0.45 -2.26
N LEU A 139 9.32 -1.67 -2.74
CA LEU A 139 8.27 -2.42 -3.43
C LEU A 139 7.89 -3.67 -2.65
N ILE A 140 6.62 -3.85 -2.40
CA ILE A 140 6.00 -5.13 -2.08
C ILE A 140 5.57 -5.72 -3.43
N PRO A 141 6.23 -6.75 -3.96
CA PRO A 141 6.00 -7.18 -5.36
C PRO A 141 4.57 -7.64 -5.61
N PHE A 142 3.97 -8.31 -4.62
CA PHE A 142 2.57 -8.74 -4.65
C PHE A 142 2.00 -8.76 -3.23
N LEU A 143 1.08 -7.84 -2.94
CA LEU A 143 0.47 -7.74 -1.61
C LEU A 143 -0.24 -9.03 -1.18
N LEU A 144 -0.98 -9.66 -2.12
CA LEU A 144 -1.74 -10.89 -1.87
C LEU A 144 -0.90 -12.18 -2.00
N GLN A 145 0.42 -12.10 -1.94
CA GLN A 145 1.28 -13.28 -1.97
C GLN A 145 0.91 -14.26 -0.86
N GLY A 146 0.59 -15.50 -1.28
CA GLY A 146 0.15 -16.57 -0.37
C GLY A 146 -1.29 -16.46 0.13
N VAL A 147 -2.06 -15.48 -0.37
CA VAL A 147 -3.49 -15.27 -0.01
C VAL A 147 -4.39 -15.34 -1.21
N GLY A 148 -3.97 -14.74 -2.33
CA GLY A 148 -4.79 -14.67 -3.53
C GLY A 148 -5.22 -16.05 -4.02
N GLY A 149 -6.54 -16.25 -4.14
CA GLY A 149 -7.13 -17.51 -4.60
C GLY A 149 -7.26 -18.62 -3.55
N ASP A 150 -6.66 -18.49 -2.36
CA ASP A 150 -6.82 -19.48 -1.28
C ASP A 150 -8.17 -19.28 -0.56
N PRO A 151 -9.12 -20.24 -0.65
CA PRO A 151 -10.44 -20.10 -0.03
C PRO A 151 -10.39 -20.10 1.51
N THR A 152 -9.32 -20.59 2.13
CA THR A 152 -9.15 -20.60 3.59
C THR A 152 -8.68 -19.25 4.13
N LEU A 153 -8.10 -18.41 3.28
CA LEU A 153 -7.56 -17.09 3.60
C LEU A 153 -8.41 -15.94 3.06
N ASN A 154 -9.44 -16.26 2.26
CA ASN A 154 -10.35 -15.26 1.70
C ASN A 154 -11.77 -15.42 2.25
N GLN A 155 -12.55 -14.36 2.13
CA GLN A 155 -13.98 -14.35 2.40
C GLN A 155 -14.73 -15.15 1.33
N PRO A 156 -16.04 -15.42 1.51
CA PRO A 156 -16.83 -16.16 0.53
C PRO A 156 -16.82 -15.60 -0.91
N ASP A 157 -16.54 -14.29 -1.06
CA ASP A 157 -16.40 -13.63 -2.36
C ASP A 157 -15.10 -14.01 -3.10
N ARG A 158 -14.16 -14.69 -2.43
CA ARG A 158 -12.84 -15.12 -2.95
C ARG A 158 -11.93 -14.00 -3.45
N VAL A 159 -12.25 -12.77 -3.12
CA VAL A 159 -11.51 -11.56 -3.51
C VAL A 159 -10.87 -10.92 -2.28
N HIS A 160 -11.64 -10.76 -1.21
CA HIS A 160 -11.18 -10.07 -0.02
C HIS A 160 -10.63 -11.06 1.01
N PRO A 161 -9.43 -10.80 1.56
CA PRO A 161 -8.87 -11.62 2.64
C PRO A 161 -9.79 -11.64 3.86
N ASN A 162 -9.91 -12.80 4.50
CA ASN A 162 -10.51 -12.93 5.83
C ASN A 162 -9.49 -12.54 6.91
N ALA A 163 -9.84 -12.67 8.19
CA ALA A 163 -8.96 -12.29 9.30
C ALA A 163 -7.61 -13.03 9.28
N ALA A 164 -7.57 -14.29 8.82
CA ALA A 164 -6.33 -15.04 8.66
C ALA A 164 -5.50 -14.51 7.48
N GLY A 165 -6.16 -14.23 6.35
CA GLY A 165 -5.53 -13.60 5.19
C GLY A 165 -4.94 -12.23 5.50
N GLN A 166 -5.63 -11.40 6.28
CA GLN A 166 -5.12 -10.09 6.70
C GLN A 166 -3.83 -10.20 7.55
N LYS A 167 -3.65 -11.27 8.32
CA LYS A 167 -2.39 -11.53 9.03
C LYS A 167 -1.26 -11.81 8.05
N VAL A 168 -1.52 -12.57 6.98
CA VAL A 168 -0.51 -12.82 5.93
C VAL A 168 -0.17 -11.52 5.20
N LEU A 169 -1.18 -10.68 4.87
CA LEU A 169 -0.93 -9.35 4.30
C LEU A 169 -0.02 -8.52 5.22
N ALA A 170 -0.30 -8.50 6.52
CA ALA A 170 0.54 -7.78 7.48
C ALA A 170 1.99 -8.27 7.47
N GLU A 171 2.25 -9.58 7.32
CA GLU A 171 3.59 -10.12 7.18
C GLU A 171 4.26 -9.71 5.86
N ASN A 172 3.52 -9.77 4.75
CA ASN A 172 4.02 -9.35 3.44
C ASN A 172 4.44 -7.87 3.44
N VAL A 173 3.61 -7.03 4.07
CA VAL A 173 3.92 -5.60 4.24
C VAL A 173 5.09 -5.41 5.20
N TRP A 174 5.10 -6.09 6.34
CA TRP A 174 6.11 -5.90 7.38
C TRP A 174 7.53 -6.15 6.88
N ARG A 175 7.74 -7.21 6.11
CA ARG A 175 9.07 -7.55 5.53
C ARG A 175 9.70 -6.40 4.75
N VAL A 176 8.89 -5.55 4.14
CA VAL A 176 9.36 -4.41 3.35
C VAL A 176 9.32 -3.12 4.15
N LEU A 177 8.30 -2.94 4.98
CA LEU A 177 8.09 -1.71 5.73
C LEU A 177 9.09 -1.54 6.90
N GLU A 178 9.43 -2.64 7.60
CA GLU A 178 10.34 -2.57 8.75
C GLU A 178 11.71 -1.97 8.41
N PRO A 179 12.43 -2.40 7.36
CA PRO A 179 13.68 -1.76 6.95
C PRO A 179 13.52 -0.27 6.59
N VAL A 180 12.39 0.11 6.00
CA VAL A 180 12.10 1.52 5.67
C VAL A 180 11.92 2.34 6.94
N ILE A 181 11.20 1.81 7.94
CA ILE A 181 11.04 2.43 9.26
C ILE A 181 12.40 2.61 9.94
N GLN A 182 13.24 1.58 9.94
CA GLN A 182 14.58 1.62 10.52
C GLN A 182 15.43 2.72 9.89
N LYS A 183 15.45 2.79 8.56
CA LYS A 183 16.18 3.82 7.81
C LYS A 183 15.64 5.23 8.10
N ALA A 184 14.33 5.40 8.16
CA ALA A 184 13.71 6.68 8.47
C ALA A 184 14.02 7.14 9.90
N ALA A 185 14.05 6.23 10.87
CA ALA A 185 14.38 6.51 12.26
C ALA A 185 15.85 6.98 12.44
N THR A 186 16.78 6.28 11.80
CA THR A 186 18.22 6.64 11.86
C THR A 186 18.51 7.94 11.14
N GLY A 187 17.88 8.21 10.00
CA GLY A 187 17.99 9.48 9.27
C GLY A 187 17.41 10.68 10.02
N ALA A 188 16.40 10.47 10.87
CA ALA A 188 15.86 11.51 11.74
C ALA A 188 16.82 11.84 12.89
N SER A 189 17.50 10.87 13.48
CA SER A 189 18.47 11.07 14.57
C SER A 189 19.71 11.83 14.11
N ALA A 190 20.15 11.64 12.87
CA ALA A 190 21.33 12.32 12.32
C ALA A 190 21.11 13.82 12.00
N ARG A 191 19.87 14.32 12.06
CA ARG A 191 19.53 15.73 11.78
C ARG A 191 19.28 16.58 13.04
N VAL A 192 19.33 15.97 14.21
CA VAL A 192 19.10 16.66 15.51
C VAL A 192 20.43 17.00 16.21
N ASN A 193 21.54 16.51 15.70
CA ASN A 193 22.90 16.84 16.13
C ASN A 193 23.55 17.83 15.15
#